data_b4bd7ee953b76cf38f05ad71dc458bdc
#
_entry.id   b4bd7ee953b76cf38f05ad71dc458bdc
#
_cell.length_a   1.000
_cell.length_b   1.000
_cell.length_c   1.000
_cell.angle_alpha   90.00
_cell.angle_beta   90.00
_cell.angle_gamma   90.00
#
_symmetry.space_group_name_H-M   'P 1'
#
loop_
_entity.id
_entity.type
_entity.pdbx_description
1 polymer ?
#
loop_
_entity_poly.entity_id
_entity_poly.type
_entity_poly.pdbx_seq_one_letter_code
_entity_poly.pdbx_strand_id
1 'polypeptide(L)' 'MDSQDVINQREWDQPANWSGWLGAYSSKLDSRLWVPKRAMTGTGQALNFGHPGAKTFIAGMCIVPAALLFVLVLTLLTS' A
#
# COMPACT_ATOMS: atom_id res chain seq x y z
N MET A 1 -19.75 -6.35 20.51
CA MET A 1 -18.37 -6.01 20.06
C MET A 1 -18.23 -6.40 18.59
N ASP A 2 -17.82 -5.48 17.77
CA ASP A 2 -17.65 -5.77 16.34
C ASP A 2 -16.44 -6.68 16.14
N SER A 3 -16.59 -7.65 15.24
CA SER A 3 -15.43 -8.43 14.79
C SER A 3 -14.51 -7.55 13.94
N GLN A 4 -13.26 -7.95 13.81
CA GLN A 4 -12.32 -7.22 12.97
C GLN A 4 -12.77 -7.18 11.51
N ASP A 5 -13.44 -8.23 11.04
CA ASP A 5 -13.97 -8.26 9.68
C ASP A 5 -15.04 -7.19 9.46
N VAL A 6 -15.90 -6.97 10.45
CA VAL A 6 -16.93 -5.93 10.38
C VAL A 6 -16.27 -4.54 10.38
N ILE A 7 -15.26 -4.35 11.22
CA ILE A 7 -14.52 -3.09 11.26
C ILE A 7 -13.84 -2.83 9.91
N ASN A 8 -13.18 -3.83 9.35
CA ASN A 8 -12.49 -3.72 8.08
C ASN A 8 -13.45 -3.34 6.95
N GLN A 9 -14.61 -3.98 6.89
CA GLN A 9 -15.60 -3.67 5.87
C GLN A 9 -16.17 -2.27 6.04
N ARG A 10 -16.43 -1.86 7.28
CA ARG A 10 -16.91 -0.51 7.58
C ARG A 10 -15.90 0.54 7.13
N GLU A 11 -14.61 0.32 7.42
CA GLU A 11 -13.56 1.24 7.02
C GLU A 11 -13.41 1.30 5.50
N TRP A 12 -13.51 0.15 4.84
CA TRP A 12 -13.44 0.06 3.39
C TRP A 12 -14.59 0.83 2.71
N ASP A 13 -15.78 0.81 3.33
CA ASP A 13 -16.96 1.48 2.81
C ASP A 13 -16.94 3.01 3.01
N GLN A 14 -16.05 3.53 3.84
CA GLN A 14 -15.98 4.96 4.12
C GLN A 14 -15.32 5.72 2.98
N PRO A 15 -16.06 6.65 2.32
CA PRO A 15 -15.46 7.44 1.23
C PRO A 15 -14.25 8.27 1.67
N ALA A 16 -14.25 8.73 2.95
CA ALA A 16 -13.17 9.54 3.47
C ALA A 16 -11.82 8.81 3.55
N ASN A 17 -11.85 7.47 3.57
CA ASN A 17 -10.64 6.66 3.62
C ASN A 17 -10.00 6.48 2.24
N TRP A 18 -10.68 6.88 1.19
CA TRP A 18 -10.20 6.76 -0.18
C TRP A 18 -9.79 8.12 -0.72
N SER A 19 -8.62 8.17 -1.30
CA SER A 19 -8.08 9.40 -1.88
C SER A 19 -8.59 9.54 -3.31
N GLY A 20 -9.58 10.40 -3.50
CA GLY A 20 -10.20 10.81 -4.72
C GLY A 20 -9.78 10.13 -6.02
N TRP A 21 -9.10 10.86 -6.86
CA TRP A 21 -8.72 10.40 -8.21
C TRP A 21 -7.60 9.36 -8.22
N LEU A 22 -6.81 9.28 -7.14
CA LEU A 22 -5.73 8.29 -7.05
C LEU A 22 -6.21 6.91 -6.61
N GLY A 23 -7.39 6.84 -5.99
CA GLY A 23 -7.90 5.57 -5.50
C GLY A 23 -7.07 4.97 -4.36
N ALA A 24 -6.29 5.79 -3.66
CA ALA A 24 -5.50 5.32 -2.53
C ALA A 24 -6.36 5.15 -1.29
N TYR A 25 -6.09 4.11 -0.53
CA TYR A 25 -6.84 3.77 0.68
C TYR A 25 -5.96 3.96 1.92
N SER A 26 -6.53 4.56 2.95
CA SER A 26 -5.82 4.75 4.22
C SER A 26 -6.79 4.59 5.39
N SER A 27 -6.57 3.57 6.21
CA SER A 27 -7.34 3.35 7.42
C SER A 27 -6.48 2.70 8.48
N LYS A 28 -6.38 3.33 9.65
CA LYS A 28 -5.66 2.77 10.79
C LYS A 28 -6.46 1.70 11.51
N LEU A 29 -7.77 1.69 11.34
CA LEU A 29 -8.65 0.71 11.99
C LEU A 29 -8.79 -0.58 11.19
N ASP A 30 -8.53 -0.53 9.88
CA ASP A 30 -8.53 -1.71 9.03
C ASP A 30 -7.23 -2.49 9.27
N SER A 31 -7.36 -3.76 9.62
CA SER A 31 -6.20 -4.60 9.95
C SER A 31 -5.43 -5.09 8.73
N ARG A 32 -5.95 -4.86 7.52
CA ARG A 32 -5.35 -5.39 6.30
C ARG A 32 -4.32 -4.44 5.72
N LEU A 33 -3.20 -4.98 5.25
CA LEU A 33 -2.21 -4.21 4.48
C LEU A 33 -2.70 -3.99 3.04
N TRP A 34 -3.32 -5.00 2.45
CA TRP A 34 -3.88 -4.97 1.11
C TRP A 34 -5.38 -5.12 1.17
N VAL A 35 -6.08 -4.26 0.43
CA VAL A 35 -7.54 -4.30 0.36
C VAL A 35 -7.97 -4.36 -1.11
N PRO A 36 -9.18 -4.90 -1.41
CA PRO A 36 -9.70 -4.86 -2.76
C PRO A 36 -9.85 -3.42 -3.24
N LYS A 37 -9.50 -3.15 -4.50
CA LYS A 37 -9.74 -1.84 -5.08
C LYS A 37 -11.23 -1.56 -5.15
N ARG A 38 -11.57 -0.27 -4.95
CA ARG A 38 -12.95 0.16 -5.01
C ARG A 38 -13.36 0.34 -6.48
N ALA A 39 -14.33 -0.41 -6.86
CA ALA A 39 -15.23 -0.40 -7.99
C ALA A 39 -14.74 -0.07 -9.40
N MET A 40 -14.24 1.12 -9.65
CA MET A 40 -14.17 1.61 -11.04
C MET A 40 -13.12 0.94 -11.90
N THR A 41 -12.08 0.43 -11.29
CA THR A 41 -10.98 -0.23 -12.00
C THR A 41 -11.05 -1.75 -11.95
N GLY A 42 -12.08 -2.28 -11.31
CA GLY A 42 -12.51 -3.68 -11.35
C GLY A 42 -11.64 -4.68 -10.64
N THR A 43 -10.38 -4.78 -10.92
CA THR A 43 -9.53 -5.84 -10.40
C THR A 43 -8.28 -5.29 -9.76
N GLY A 44 -7.71 -6.07 -8.83
CA GLY A 44 -6.49 -5.72 -8.15
C GLY A 44 -6.69 -5.34 -6.70
N GLN A 45 -5.59 -4.98 -6.06
CA GLN A 45 -5.59 -4.62 -4.66
C GLN A 45 -4.93 -3.27 -4.44
N ALA A 46 -5.38 -2.56 -3.41
CA ALA A 46 -4.82 -1.29 -2.99
C ALA A 46 -4.08 -1.47 -1.68
N LEU A 47 -2.96 -0.77 -1.53
CA LEU A 47 -2.22 -0.75 -0.28
C LEU A 47 -2.94 0.14 0.72
N ASN A 48 -3.10 -0.35 1.96
CA ASN A 48 -3.64 0.45 3.04
C ASN A 48 -2.52 1.31 3.65
N PHE A 49 -2.46 2.57 3.29
CA PHE A 49 -1.43 3.49 3.78
C PHE A 49 -1.54 3.79 5.27
N GLY A 50 -2.67 3.49 5.90
CA GLY A 50 -2.85 3.62 7.35
C GLY A 50 -2.30 2.44 8.14
N HIS A 51 -1.97 1.33 7.47
CA HIS A 51 -1.43 0.15 8.13
C HIS A 51 0.04 0.39 8.50
N PRO A 52 0.48 -0.04 9.71
CA PRO A 52 1.89 0.14 10.10
C PRO A 52 2.89 -0.49 9.13
N GLY A 53 2.52 -1.58 8.48
CA GLY A 53 3.38 -2.25 7.51
C GLY A 53 3.53 -1.53 6.17
N ALA A 54 2.69 -0.53 5.88
CA ALA A 54 2.73 0.17 4.61
C ALA A 54 4.04 0.93 4.42
N LYS A 55 4.51 1.61 5.46
CA LYS A 55 5.78 2.34 5.40
C LYS A 55 6.95 1.40 5.15
N THR A 56 6.95 0.25 5.82
CA THR A 56 7.98 -0.77 5.63
C THR A 56 7.95 -1.32 4.21
N PHE A 57 6.77 -1.59 3.68
CA PHE A 57 6.60 -2.07 2.31
C PHE A 57 7.12 -1.04 1.30
N ILE A 58 6.74 0.23 1.45
CA ILE A 58 7.17 1.31 0.55
C ILE A 58 8.68 1.49 0.64
N ALA A 59 9.24 1.49 1.86
CA ALA A 59 10.67 1.59 2.06
C ALA A 59 11.42 0.46 1.33
N GLY A 60 10.92 -0.78 1.45
CA GLY A 60 11.51 -1.91 0.75
C GLY A 60 11.45 -1.76 -0.76
N MET A 61 10.32 -1.27 -1.27
CA MET A 61 10.16 -1.04 -2.71
C MET A 61 11.09 0.04 -3.26
N CYS A 62 11.49 0.99 -2.42
CA CYS A 62 12.43 2.04 -2.83
C CYS A 62 13.88 1.61 -2.64
N ILE A 63 14.18 0.92 -1.54
CA ILE A 63 15.56 0.54 -1.17
C ILE A 63 16.11 -0.53 -2.11
N VAL A 64 15.32 -1.56 -2.44
CA VAL A 64 15.81 -2.66 -3.28
C VAL A 64 16.21 -2.19 -4.68
N PRO A 65 15.35 -1.45 -5.41
CA PRO A 65 15.75 -0.93 -6.72
C PRO A 65 16.93 0.04 -6.64
N ALA A 66 16.99 0.87 -5.59
CA ALA A 66 18.10 1.80 -5.41
C ALA A 66 19.42 1.07 -5.18
N ALA A 67 19.41 0.00 -4.40
CA ALA A 67 20.60 -0.82 -4.16
C ALA A 67 21.05 -1.50 -5.44
N LEU A 68 20.14 -2.03 -6.24
CA LEU A 68 20.46 -2.66 -7.51
C LEU A 68 21.05 -1.66 -8.49
N LEU A 69 20.49 -0.45 -8.55
CA LEU A 69 21.03 0.60 -9.41
C LEU A 69 22.43 1.01 -8.96
N PHE A 70 22.65 1.14 -7.67
CA PHE A 70 23.97 1.47 -7.10
C PHE A 70 25.02 0.45 -7.50
N VAL A 71 24.69 -0.84 -7.37
CA VAL A 71 25.60 -1.94 -7.75
C VAL A 71 25.91 -1.87 -9.25
N LEU A 72 24.89 -1.62 -10.08
CA LEU A 72 25.07 -1.53 -11.51
C LEU A 72 26.01 -0.38 -11.88
N VAL A 73 25.79 0.81 -11.28
CA VAL A 73 26.64 1.98 -11.54
C VAL A 73 28.08 1.71 -11.12
N LEU A 74 28.30 1.12 -9.95
CA LEU A 74 29.63 0.76 -9.50
C LEU A 74 30.31 -0.22 -10.47
N THR A 75 29.58 -1.22 -10.93
CA THR A 75 30.11 -2.20 -11.87
C THR A 75 30.55 -1.52 -13.18
N LEU A 76 29.73 -0.61 -13.70
CA LEU A 76 30.06 0.11 -14.91
C LEU A 76 31.26 1.06 -14.75
N LEU A 77 31.39 1.68 -13.55
CA LEU A 77 32.49 2.60 -13.29
C LEU A 77 33.82 1.88 -13.05
N THR A 78 33.76 0.63 -12.62
CA THR A 78 34.96 -0.14 -12.27
C THR A 78 35.36 -1.16 -13.34
N SER A 79 34.57 -1.31 -14.40
CA SER A 79 34.88 -2.28 -15.46
C SER A 79 35.85 -1.69 -16.49
#